data_c996e750798c06cabae0666762750193
#
_entry.id   c996e750798c06cabae0666762750193
#
_cell.length_a   1.000
_cell.length_b   1.000
_cell.length_c   1.000
_cell.angle_alpha   90.00
_cell.angle_beta   90.00
_cell.angle_gamma   90.00
#
_symmetry.space_group_name_H-M   'P 1'
#
loop_
_entity.id
_entity.type
_entity.pdbx_description
1 polymer ?
#
loop_
_entity_poly.entity_id
_entity_poly.type
_entity_poly.pdbx_seq_one_letter_code
_entity_poly.pdbx_strand_id
1 'polypeptide(L)'
;MSSYDHTILEQVLEVRVSDRAQHEHVQKAFSPHIESKLNALLDLIFSQHASDDVVITIEQLKVDLGPLNLATLAQDLTAQILQKLSPVVQAEVRRVIRDPYKKNVTPLPSAQIKAVEHYLVHGYFAWWMPTATPNAIEALYTKLLQEAKKLDKNNMLT
;
A
#
# COMPACT_ATOMS: atom_id res chain seq x y z
N MET A 1 11.13 2.31 -14.97
CA MET A 1 9.93 2.65 -14.17
C MET A 1 9.90 1.81 -12.93
N SER A 2 10.13 2.42 -11.81
CA SER A 2 9.89 1.75 -10.55
C SER A 2 8.39 1.69 -10.31
N SER A 3 7.78 0.54 -10.48
CA SER A 3 6.44 0.33 -9.96
C SER A 3 6.59 0.14 -8.45
N TYR A 4 6.13 1.10 -7.70
CA TYR A 4 6.04 0.96 -6.26
C TYR A 4 4.91 -0.01 -5.97
N ASP A 5 5.24 -1.15 -5.40
CA ASP A 5 4.24 -2.11 -4.98
C ASP A 5 3.58 -1.62 -3.69
N HIS A 6 2.29 -1.49 -3.71
CA HIS A 6 1.50 -1.27 -2.52
C HIS A 6 0.36 -2.27 -2.46
N THR A 7 -0.01 -2.64 -1.26
CA THR A 7 -1.07 -3.61 -1.01
C THR A 7 -2.10 -3.01 -0.08
N ILE A 8 -3.36 -3.05 -0.49
CA ILE A 8 -4.51 -2.66 0.32
C ILE A 8 -5.23 -3.94 0.72
N LEU A 9 -5.26 -4.23 2.02
CA LEU A 9 -5.93 -5.42 2.53
C LEU A 9 -7.44 -5.30 2.47
N GLU A 10 -7.96 -4.14 2.88
CA GLU A 10 -9.39 -3.90 2.93
C GLU A 10 -9.68 -2.46 2.55
N GLN A 11 -10.67 -2.27 1.71
CA GLN A 11 -11.17 -0.97 1.32
C GLN A 11 -12.67 -0.92 1.60
N VAL A 12 -13.09 0.01 2.44
CA VAL A 12 -14.48 0.21 2.79
C VAL A 12 -14.91 1.59 2.33
N LEU A 13 -15.98 1.64 1.56
CA LEU A 13 -16.62 2.87 1.15
C LEU A 13 -17.99 2.94 1.82
N GLU A 14 -18.13 3.84 2.80
CA GLU A 14 -19.40 4.08 3.48
C GLU A 14 -20.12 5.26 2.83
N VAL A 15 -21.31 5.02 2.35
CA VAL A 15 -22.14 6.05 1.72
C VAL A 15 -23.44 6.21 2.49
N ARG A 16 -23.76 7.44 2.88
CA ARG A 16 -25.02 7.78 3.51
C ARG A 16 -25.92 8.47 2.51
N VAL A 17 -27.13 7.97 2.38
CA VAL A 17 -28.16 8.55 1.51
C VAL A 17 -29.35 8.98 2.36
N SER A 18 -29.98 10.09 1.97
CA SER A 18 -31.11 10.67 2.69
C SER A 18 -32.44 10.01 2.35
N ASP A 19 -32.50 9.27 1.23
CA ASP A 19 -33.73 8.66 0.73
C ASP A 19 -33.48 7.20 0.32
N ARG A 20 -34.40 6.32 0.66
CA ARG A 20 -34.34 4.90 0.32
C ARG A 20 -34.33 4.66 -1.19
N ALA A 21 -35.00 5.50 -1.97
CA ALA A 21 -35.01 5.43 -3.43
C ALA A 21 -33.63 5.70 -4.03
N GLN A 22 -32.80 6.51 -3.38
CA GLN A 22 -31.43 6.82 -3.83
C GLN A 22 -30.46 5.66 -3.60
N HIS A 23 -30.77 4.75 -2.70
CA HIS A 23 -29.93 3.60 -2.38
C HIS A 23 -29.65 2.73 -3.61
N GLU A 24 -30.68 2.41 -4.38
CA GLU A 24 -30.52 1.64 -5.62
C GLU A 24 -29.70 2.42 -6.67
N HIS A 25 -29.92 3.73 -6.78
CA HIS A 25 -29.15 4.57 -7.68
C HIS A 25 -27.68 4.61 -7.32
N VAL A 26 -27.36 4.70 -6.05
CA VAL A 26 -25.98 4.66 -5.55
C VAL A 26 -25.32 3.33 -5.85
N GLN A 27 -26.00 2.22 -5.57
CA GLN A 27 -25.48 0.89 -5.88
C GLN A 27 -25.19 0.69 -7.38
N LYS A 28 -26.08 1.19 -8.24
CA LYS A 28 -25.89 1.15 -9.69
C LYS A 28 -24.79 2.06 -10.17
N ALA A 29 -24.62 3.23 -9.52
CA ALA A 29 -23.57 4.19 -9.84
C ALA A 29 -22.17 3.65 -9.51
N PHE A 30 -22.04 2.82 -8.46
CA PHE A 30 -20.79 2.12 -8.15
C PHE A 30 -20.62 0.89 -9.04
N SER A 31 -20.48 1.13 -10.33
CA SER A 31 -20.21 0.10 -11.32
C SER A 31 -18.76 -0.41 -11.23
N PRO A 32 -18.43 -1.57 -11.81
CA PRO A 32 -17.04 -2.04 -11.91
C PRO A 32 -16.10 -1.01 -12.55
N HIS A 33 -16.62 -0.15 -13.41
CA HIS A 33 -15.85 0.94 -14.04
C HIS A 33 -15.40 1.99 -13.02
N ILE A 34 -16.26 2.38 -12.08
CA ILE A 34 -15.91 3.32 -11.00
C ILE A 34 -14.90 2.68 -10.05
N GLU A 35 -15.09 1.43 -9.70
CA GLU A 35 -14.17 0.69 -8.86
C GLU A 35 -12.77 0.62 -9.49
N SER A 36 -12.69 0.35 -10.79
CA SER A 36 -11.44 0.33 -11.53
C SER A 36 -10.75 1.70 -11.54
N LYS A 37 -11.50 2.78 -11.74
CA LYS A 37 -10.98 4.15 -11.66
C LYS A 37 -10.49 4.50 -10.26
N LEU A 38 -11.23 4.10 -9.25
CA LEU A 38 -10.85 4.31 -7.85
C LEU A 38 -9.54 3.60 -7.52
N ASN A 39 -9.39 2.36 -7.93
CA ASN A 39 -8.17 1.59 -7.72
C ASN A 39 -6.97 2.22 -8.43
N ALA A 40 -7.13 2.67 -9.66
CA ALA A 40 -6.09 3.38 -10.41
C ALA A 40 -5.67 4.69 -9.72
N LEU A 41 -6.63 5.41 -9.17
CA LEU A 41 -6.39 6.66 -8.45
C LEU A 41 -5.66 6.44 -7.12
N LEU A 42 -6.05 5.43 -6.37
CA LEU A 42 -5.36 5.01 -5.15
C LEU A 42 -3.92 4.59 -5.44
N ASP A 43 -3.73 3.83 -6.51
CA ASP A 43 -2.40 3.44 -6.98
C ASP A 43 -1.52 4.66 -7.24
N LEU A 44 -2.03 5.64 -7.95
CA LEU A 44 -1.33 6.89 -8.23
C LEU A 44 -0.96 7.65 -6.95
N ILE A 45 -1.90 7.81 -6.03
CA ILE A 45 -1.69 8.56 -4.78
C ILE A 45 -0.65 7.86 -3.90
N PHE A 46 -0.76 6.57 -3.70
CA PHE A 46 0.21 5.82 -2.90
C PHE A 46 1.60 5.80 -3.53
N SER A 47 1.68 5.70 -4.85
CA SER A 47 2.96 5.76 -5.57
C SER A 47 3.66 7.11 -5.44
N GLN A 48 2.92 8.20 -5.37
CA GLN A 48 3.48 9.54 -5.18
C GLN A 48 4.14 9.72 -3.80
N HIS A 49 3.69 8.99 -2.80
CA HIS A 49 4.18 9.12 -1.42
C HIS A 49 5.04 7.92 -0.98
N ALA A 50 5.28 6.96 -1.87
CA ALA A 50 6.12 5.81 -1.59
C ALA A 50 7.61 6.17 -1.63
N SER A 51 8.41 5.36 -0.95
CA SER A 51 9.87 5.44 -0.99
C SER A 51 10.45 4.11 -1.45
N ASP A 52 11.52 4.15 -2.25
CA ASP A 52 12.21 2.94 -2.74
C ASP A 52 12.96 2.18 -1.64
N ASP A 53 13.31 2.87 -0.56
CA ASP A 53 14.26 2.36 0.43
C ASP A 53 13.59 1.67 1.62
N VAL A 54 12.31 1.92 1.83
CA VAL A 54 11.59 1.47 3.02
C VAL A 54 10.21 0.92 2.68
N VAL A 55 9.75 -0.01 3.49
CA VAL A 55 8.37 -0.47 3.51
C VAL A 55 7.65 0.26 4.63
N ILE A 56 6.58 0.97 4.28
CA ILE A 56 5.75 1.72 5.22
C ILE A 56 4.44 0.96 5.40
N THR A 57 4.09 0.68 6.64
CA THR A 57 2.82 0.04 7.00
C THR A 57 1.90 1.07 7.62
N ILE A 58 0.72 1.24 7.01
CA ILE A 58 -0.34 2.09 7.53
C ILE A 58 -1.50 1.18 7.93
N GLU A 59 -1.83 1.15 9.21
CA GLU A 59 -2.87 0.27 9.73
C GLU A 59 -4.26 0.67 9.26
N GLN A 60 -4.54 1.98 9.26
CA GLN A 60 -5.83 2.50 8.84
C GLN A 60 -5.71 3.92 8.32
N LEU A 61 -6.37 4.19 7.19
CA LEU A 61 -6.63 5.52 6.70
C LEU A 61 -8.15 5.75 6.66
N LYS A 62 -8.58 6.85 7.22
CA LYS A 62 -9.98 7.25 7.20
C LYS A 62 -10.09 8.67 6.63
N VAL A 63 -10.90 8.80 5.60
CA VAL A 63 -11.08 10.08 4.91
C VAL A 63 -12.56 10.35 4.72
N ASP A 64 -13.02 11.52 5.13
CA ASP A 64 -14.36 12.00 4.85
C ASP A 64 -14.33 12.81 3.55
N LEU A 65 -15.01 12.31 2.54
CA LEU A 65 -15.07 12.96 1.23
C LEU A 65 -16.09 14.09 1.17
N GLY A 66 -16.94 14.22 2.18
CA GLY A 66 -18.00 15.19 2.20
C GLY A 66 -19.17 14.83 1.30
N PRO A 67 -20.10 15.77 1.07
CA PRO A 67 -21.25 15.53 0.22
C PRO A 67 -20.86 15.38 -1.25
N LEU A 68 -21.49 14.42 -1.92
CA LEU A 68 -21.28 14.14 -3.34
C LEU A 68 -22.60 14.29 -4.10
N ASN A 69 -22.52 14.79 -5.33
CA ASN A 69 -23.67 14.89 -6.20
C ASN A 69 -23.87 13.58 -6.96
N LEU A 70 -25.06 12.99 -6.81
CA LEU A 70 -25.37 11.72 -7.46
C LEU A 70 -25.34 11.79 -9.00
N ALA A 71 -25.73 12.94 -9.57
CA ALA A 71 -25.73 13.13 -11.03
C ALA A 71 -24.32 13.11 -11.64
N THR A 72 -23.33 13.56 -10.88
CA THR A 72 -21.91 13.62 -11.29
C THR A 72 -21.00 12.80 -10.38
N LEU A 73 -21.51 11.71 -9.85
CA LEU A 73 -20.86 10.93 -8.78
C LEU A 73 -19.43 10.51 -9.14
N ALA A 74 -19.21 10.00 -10.34
CA ALA A 74 -17.88 9.53 -10.74
C ALA A 74 -16.85 10.66 -10.78
N GLN A 75 -17.23 11.81 -11.30
CA GLN A 75 -16.36 12.99 -11.40
C GLN A 75 -16.09 13.59 -10.01
N ASP A 76 -17.13 13.75 -9.20
CA ASP A 76 -17.04 14.31 -7.86
C ASP A 76 -16.21 13.39 -6.95
N LEU A 77 -16.43 12.10 -7.04
CA LEU A 77 -15.67 11.11 -6.27
C LEU A 77 -14.17 11.19 -6.59
N THR A 78 -13.82 11.22 -7.86
CA THR A 78 -12.41 11.35 -8.30
C THR A 78 -11.80 12.65 -7.80
N ALA A 79 -12.48 13.77 -7.96
CA ALA A 79 -11.99 15.08 -7.54
C ALA A 79 -11.80 15.14 -6.01
N GLN A 80 -12.77 14.64 -5.24
CA GLN A 80 -12.70 14.65 -3.78
C GLN A 80 -11.62 13.72 -3.24
N ILE A 81 -11.43 12.56 -3.86
CA ILE A 81 -10.36 11.65 -3.47
C ILE A 81 -8.99 12.29 -3.72
N LEU A 82 -8.76 12.85 -4.89
CA LEU A 82 -7.50 13.54 -5.19
C LEU A 82 -7.23 14.69 -4.22
N GLN A 83 -8.24 15.48 -3.92
CA GLN A 83 -8.09 16.65 -3.07
C GLN A 83 -7.92 16.30 -1.59
N LYS A 84 -8.64 15.29 -1.08
CA LYS A 84 -8.72 14.99 0.36
C LYS A 84 -7.84 13.82 0.79
N LEU A 85 -7.69 12.81 -0.04
CA LEU A 85 -6.91 11.62 0.32
C LEU A 85 -5.41 11.88 0.25
N SER A 86 -4.93 12.57 -0.76
CA SER A 86 -3.50 12.82 -0.94
C SER A 86 -2.85 13.52 0.27
N PRO A 87 -3.42 14.61 0.82
CA PRO A 87 -2.86 15.21 2.03
C PRO A 87 -2.88 14.28 3.26
N VAL A 88 -3.92 13.45 3.40
CA VAL A 88 -4.03 12.49 4.51
C VAL A 88 -2.95 11.41 4.41
N VAL A 89 -2.73 10.87 3.22
CA VAL A 89 -1.66 9.90 2.97
C VAL A 89 -0.30 10.51 3.25
N GLN A 90 -0.05 11.72 2.76
CA GLN A 90 1.20 12.43 2.98
C GLN A 90 1.47 12.67 4.47
N ALA A 91 0.47 13.11 5.22
CA ALA A 91 0.58 13.34 6.65
C ALA A 91 0.86 12.04 7.42
N GLU A 92 0.19 10.96 7.06
CA GLU A 92 0.37 9.66 7.69
C GLU A 92 1.75 9.05 7.38
N VAL A 93 2.21 9.16 6.16
CA VAL A 93 3.57 8.74 5.77
C VAL A 93 4.63 9.51 6.57
N ARG A 94 4.48 10.83 6.68
CA ARG A 94 5.37 11.64 7.49
C ARG A 94 5.36 11.26 8.97
N ARG A 95 4.18 11.00 9.53
CA ARG A 95 4.03 10.55 10.92
C ARG A 95 4.76 9.24 11.17
N VAL A 96 4.60 8.28 10.28
CA VAL A 96 5.22 6.96 10.38
C VAL A 96 6.75 7.07 10.27
N ILE A 97 7.26 7.87 9.34
CA ILE A 97 8.70 8.08 9.15
C ILE A 97 9.33 8.78 10.37
N ARG A 98 8.63 9.73 10.97
CA ARG A 98 9.12 10.50 12.13
C ARG A 98 9.00 9.76 13.46
N ASP A 99 8.30 8.64 13.48
CA ASP A 99 8.16 7.83 14.70
C ASP A 99 9.54 7.42 15.21
N PRO A 100 9.93 7.80 16.45
CA PRO A 100 11.25 7.46 16.99
C PRO A 100 11.45 5.95 17.17
N TYR A 101 10.37 5.21 17.35
CA TYR A 101 10.41 3.76 17.53
C TYR A 101 10.45 2.99 16.20
N LYS A 102 10.24 3.65 15.07
CA LYS A 102 10.25 3.04 13.72
C LYS A 102 9.35 1.81 13.60
N LYS A 103 8.23 1.83 14.30
CA LYS A 103 7.33 0.67 14.42
C LYS A 103 6.75 0.21 13.07
N ASN A 104 6.41 1.17 12.21
CA ASN A 104 5.73 0.91 10.93
C ASN A 104 6.60 1.25 9.72
N VAL A 105 7.90 1.36 9.91
CA VAL A 105 8.88 1.58 8.84
C VAL A 105 9.91 0.47 8.91
N THR A 106 10.06 -0.25 7.81
CA THR A 106 11.05 -1.31 7.71
C THR A 106 11.92 -1.05 6.48
N PRO A 107 13.25 -0.99 6.63
CA PRO A 107 14.12 -0.91 5.46
C PRO A 107 13.83 -2.05 4.49
N LEU A 108 13.83 -1.76 3.19
CA LEU A 108 13.47 -2.75 2.17
C LEU A 108 14.29 -4.04 2.25
N PRO A 109 15.63 -4.00 2.42
CA PRO A 109 16.40 -5.23 2.56
C PRO A 109 15.94 -6.09 3.74
N SER A 110 15.66 -5.47 4.89
CA SER A 110 15.17 -6.19 6.08
C SER A 110 13.78 -6.80 5.87
N ALA A 111 12.89 -6.08 5.18
CA ALA A 111 11.56 -6.59 4.84
C ALA A 111 11.65 -7.79 3.88
N GLN A 112 12.55 -7.74 2.92
CA GLN A 112 12.80 -8.82 1.97
C GLN A 112 13.35 -10.08 2.68
N ILE A 113 14.27 -9.91 3.61
CA ILE A 113 14.81 -11.02 4.42
C ILE A 113 13.70 -11.67 5.24
N LYS A 114 12.88 -10.89 5.93
CA LYS A 114 11.74 -11.40 6.70
C LYS A 114 10.73 -12.13 5.83
N ALA A 115 10.49 -11.65 4.61
CA ALA A 115 9.61 -12.30 3.66
C ALA A 115 10.13 -13.69 3.25
N VAL A 116 11.42 -13.80 2.96
CA VAL A 116 12.05 -15.09 2.62
C VAL A 116 12.02 -16.05 3.81
N GLU A 117 12.36 -15.58 5.00
CA GLU A 117 12.28 -16.39 6.22
C GLU A 117 10.87 -16.92 6.44
N HIS A 118 9.86 -16.08 6.31
CA HIS A 118 8.47 -16.47 6.45
C HIS A 118 8.07 -17.52 5.41
N TYR A 119 8.48 -17.33 4.15
CA TYR A 119 8.20 -18.28 3.08
C TYR A 119 8.85 -19.64 3.36
N LEU A 120 10.09 -19.66 3.82
CA LEU A 120 10.81 -20.90 4.15
C LEU A 120 10.14 -21.68 5.29
N VAL A 121 9.55 -20.98 6.26
CA VAL A 121 8.87 -21.60 7.40
C VAL A 121 7.45 -22.04 7.04
N HIS A 122 6.69 -21.22 6.30
CA HIS A 122 5.26 -21.41 6.09
C HIS A 122 4.87 -21.85 4.68
N GLY A 123 5.75 -21.70 3.69
CA GLY A 123 5.49 -22.07 2.31
C GLY A 123 4.67 -21.05 1.52
N TYR A 124 4.39 -19.88 2.09
CA TYR A 124 3.68 -18.80 1.42
C TYR A 124 4.16 -17.44 1.91
N PHE A 125 3.89 -16.38 1.14
CA PHE A 125 4.13 -15.00 1.55
C PHE A 125 2.90 -14.42 2.22
N ALA A 126 3.10 -13.72 3.33
CA ALA A 126 2.02 -12.95 3.92
C ALA A 126 1.62 -11.77 3.01
N TRP A 127 0.37 -11.36 3.06
CA TRP A 127 -0.18 -10.31 2.18
C TRP A 127 0.56 -8.97 2.27
N TRP A 128 1.15 -8.67 3.42
CA TRP A 128 1.88 -7.42 3.68
C TRP A 128 3.34 -7.47 3.25
N MET A 129 3.80 -8.60 2.77
CA MET A 129 5.18 -8.78 2.33
C MET A 129 5.37 -8.33 0.89
N PRO A 130 6.59 -7.90 0.52
CA PRO A 130 6.88 -7.66 -0.89
C PRO A 130 6.55 -8.89 -1.72
N THR A 131 5.76 -8.72 -2.75
CA THR A 131 5.38 -9.83 -3.64
C THR A 131 6.59 -10.39 -4.34
N ALA A 132 6.72 -11.69 -4.27
CA ALA A 132 7.81 -12.38 -4.95
C ALA A 132 7.25 -13.36 -5.96
N THR A 133 7.62 -13.17 -7.21
CA THR A 133 7.51 -14.21 -8.23
C THR A 133 8.55 -15.31 -7.91
N PRO A 134 8.41 -16.53 -8.42
CA PRO A 134 9.45 -17.56 -8.24
C PRO A 134 10.87 -17.10 -8.58
N ASN A 135 11.02 -16.30 -9.61
CA ASN A 135 12.30 -15.71 -10.00
C ASN A 135 12.81 -14.68 -8.97
N ALA A 136 11.90 -13.93 -8.35
CA ALA A 136 12.25 -12.99 -7.31
C ALA A 136 12.71 -13.68 -6.04
N ILE A 137 12.17 -14.86 -5.71
CA ILE A 137 12.62 -15.69 -4.58
C ILE A 137 14.07 -16.12 -4.77
N GLU A 138 14.42 -16.61 -5.95
CA GLU A 138 15.80 -17.00 -6.28
C GLU A 138 16.75 -15.80 -6.19
N ALA A 139 16.35 -14.66 -6.72
CA ALA A 139 17.13 -13.44 -6.66
C ALA A 139 17.35 -12.97 -5.20
N LEU A 140 16.32 -13.03 -4.37
CA LEU A 140 16.40 -12.70 -2.95
C LEU A 140 17.31 -13.68 -2.19
N TYR A 141 17.18 -14.95 -2.46
CA TYR A 141 18.02 -15.99 -1.86
C TYR A 141 19.50 -15.79 -2.22
N THR A 142 19.78 -15.53 -3.49
CA THR A 142 21.13 -15.24 -3.98
C THR A 142 21.72 -13.99 -3.29
N LYS A 143 20.91 -12.95 -3.16
CA LYS A 143 21.30 -11.69 -2.49
C LYS A 143 21.60 -11.93 -1.00
N LEU A 144 20.79 -12.72 -0.32
CA LEU A 144 21.02 -13.08 1.08
C LEU A 144 22.32 -13.84 1.27
N LEU A 145 22.64 -14.79 0.39
CA LEU A 145 23.90 -15.53 0.40
C LEU A 145 25.10 -14.60 0.21
N GLN A 146 25.00 -13.63 -0.70
CA GLN A 146 26.07 -12.65 -0.92
C GLN A 146 26.29 -11.76 0.30
N GLU A 147 25.23 -11.32 0.96
CA GLU A 147 25.32 -10.51 2.18
C GLU A 147 25.91 -11.30 3.35
N ALA A 148 25.51 -12.56 3.51
CA ALA A 148 26.09 -13.46 4.51
C ALA A 148 27.59 -13.66 4.30
N LYS A 149 28.04 -13.81 3.05
CA LYS A 149 29.46 -13.90 2.73
C LYS A 149 30.24 -12.61 3.03
N LYS A 150 29.61 -11.45 2.83
CA LYS A 150 30.22 -10.15 3.19
C LYS A 150 30.39 -10.01 4.70
N LEU A 151 29.40 -10.43 5.48
CA LEU A 151 29.45 -10.43 6.93
C LEU A 151 30.55 -11.35 7.46
N ASP A 152 30.70 -12.55 6.91
CA ASP A 152 31.78 -13.48 7.26
C ASP A 152 33.16 -12.90 6.95
N LYS A 153 33.34 -12.26 5.81
CA LYS A 153 34.60 -11.58 5.48
C LYS A 153 34.93 -10.45 6.45
N ASN A 154 33.93 -9.66 6.85
CA ASN A 154 34.14 -8.59 7.82
C ASN A 154 34.47 -9.12 9.21
N ASN A 155 33.92 -10.25 9.61
CA ASN A 155 34.23 -10.90 10.87
C ASN A 155 35.62 -11.57 10.87
N MET A 156 36.11 -11.98 9.71
CA MET A 156 37.46 -12.55 9.57
C MET A 156 38.56 -11.50 9.58
N LEU A 157 38.24 -10.22 9.32
CA LEU A 157 39.21 -9.11 9.28
C LEU A 157 39.36 -8.39 10.63
N THR A 158 38.62 -8.80 11.63
CA THR A 158 38.79 -8.36 13.01
C THR A 158 39.44 -9.42 13.85
#